data_07341e659fd59dfc26986e6691e55400
#
_entry.id   07341e659fd59dfc26986e6691e55400
#
_cell.length_a   1.000
_cell.length_b   1.000
_cell.length_c   1.000
_cell.angle_alpha   90.00
_cell.angle_beta   90.00
_cell.angle_gamma   90.00
#
_symmetry.space_group_name_H-M   'P 1'
#
loop_
_entity.id
_entity.type
_entity.pdbx_description
1 polymer ?
#
loop_
_entity_poly.entity_id
_entity_poly.type
_entity_poly.pdbx_seq_one_letter_code
_entity_poly.pdbx_strand_id
1 'polypeptide(L)'
;MEVNGKILSECEAARELKNSGISATFISNWVCLMKSESGLNTSLVKGPGTMSSYSYGVFQINSYKWCKRGRKGGECNAKCEDFADDDITDDIACAKKIQSTEGFKHWTGWLKKCYKNEGALPDVSGCKSNAVKRHALFKRFLNFFAY
;
A
#
# COMPACT_ATOMS: atom_id res chain seq x y z
N MET A 1 -5.96 -12.98 -19.85
CA MET A 1 -5.04 -13.28 -18.96
C MET A 1 -5.53 -12.96 -17.63
N GLU A 2 -5.22 -13.72 -16.68
CA GLU A 2 -5.71 -13.47 -15.48
C GLU A 2 -4.96 -12.55 -14.68
N VAL A 3 -5.61 -11.82 -13.90
CA VAL A 3 -5.02 -10.91 -13.05
C VAL A 3 -4.40 -11.65 -11.93
N ASN A 4 -3.17 -11.38 -11.66
CA ASN A 4 -2.48 -12.07 -10.63
C ASN A 4 -2.42 -11.30 -9.34
N GLY A 5 -3.47 -10.59 -9.03
CA GLY A 5 -3.51 -9.87 -7.80
C GLY A 5 -3.68 -10.79 -6.61
N LYS A 6 -3.42 -10.25 -5.44
CA LYS A 6 -3.61 -11.02 -4.24
C LYS A 6 -4.03 -10.10 -3.12
N ILE A 7 -4.55 -10.68 -2.05
CA ILE A 7 -4.89 -9.93 -0.85
C ILE A 7 -3.67 -10.02 0.07
N LEU A 8 -3.07 -8.89 0.38
CA LEU A 8 -1.91 -8.88 1.26
C LEU A 8 -2.35 -9.09 2.70
N SER A 9 -1.51 -9.70 3.50
CA SER A 9 -1.76 -9.71 4.92
C SER A 9 -1.33 -8.35 5.47
N GLU A 10 -1.78 -8.01 6.66
CA GLU A 10 -1.37 -6.77 7.29
C GLU A 10 0.14 -6.73 7.48
N CYS A 11 0.74 -7.85 7.83
CA CYS A 11 2.18 -7.90 8.03
C CYS A 11 2.95 -7.77 6.71
N GLU A 12 2.41 -8.33 5.62
CA GLU A 12 3.04 -8.15 4.33
C GLU A 12 3.02 -6.68 3.93
N ALA A 13 1.88 -6.01 4.12
CA ALA A 13 1.76 -4.61 3.81
C ALA A 13 2.71 -3.79 4.68
N ALA A 14 2.78 -4.09 5.96
CA ALA A 14 3.66 -3.36 6.88
C ALA A 14 5.11 -3.51 6.46
N ARG A 15 5.49 -4.70 6.02
CA ARG A 15 6.86 -4.93 5.60
C ARG A 15 7.22 -4.11 4.37
N GLU A 16 6.32 -4.08 3.39
CA GLU A 16 6.58 -3.32 2.19
C GLU A 16 6.67 -1.82 2.49
N LEU A 17 5.81 -1.34 3.37
CA LEU A 17 5.84 0.06 3.75
C LEU A 17 7.15 0.39 4.47
N LYS A 18 7.58 -0.47 5.36
CA LYS A 18 8.81 -0.26 6.07
C LYS A 18 10.00 -0.26 5.12
N ASN A 19 10.00 -1.21 4.18
CA ASN A 19 11.07 -1.30 3.21
C ASN A 19 11.11 -0.09 2.28
N SER A 20 10.01 0.60 2.15
CA SER A 20 9.93 1.79 1.32
C SER A 20 10.20 3.07 2.10
N GLY A 21 10.65 2.94 3.32
CA GLY A 21 11.07 4.10 4.10
C GLY A 21 10.00 4.78 4.93
N ILE A 22 8.86 4.14 5.09
CA ILE A 22 7.81 4.73 5.92
C ILE A 22 8.22 4.58 7.39
N SER A 23 8.09 5.66 8.15
CA SER A 23 8.41 5.64 9.56
C SER A 23 7.52 4.67 10.32
N ALA A 24 8.11 3.95 11.25
CA ALA A 24 7.37 2.99 12.07
C ALA A 24 6.16 3.62 12.74
N THR A 25 6.26 4.90 13.09
CA THR A 25 5.16 5.60 13.74
C THR A 25 3.89 5.62 12.88
N PHE A 26 4.05 5.66 11.58
CA PHE A 26 2.89 5.80 10.70
C PHE A 26 2.47 4.53 9.97
N ILE A 27 3.20 3.43 10.15
CA ILE A 27 2.89 2.22 9.39
C ILE A 27 1.46 1.75 9.60
N SER A 28 0.96 1.74 10.84
CA SER A 28 -0.39 1.26 11.06
C SER A 28 -1.43 2.15 10.39
N ASN A 29 -1.17 3.45 10.30
CA ASN A 29 -2.08 4.34 9.58
C ASN A 29 -2.09 4.00 8.09
N TRP A 30 -0.93 3.74 7.52
CA TRP A 30 -0.85 3.39 6.11
C TRP A 30 -1.53 2.05 5.84
N VAL A 31 -1.37 1.08 6.74
CA VAL A 31 -2.04 -0.22 6.56
C VAL A 31 -3.54 -0.04 6.68
N CYS A 32 -4.01 0.77 7.63
CA CYS A 32 -5.43 1.04 7.76
C CYS A 32 -5.99 1.67 6.49
N LEU A 33 -5.23 2.59 5.88
CA LEU A 33 -5.61 3.21 4.64
C LEU A 33 -5.77 2.17 3.54
N MET A 34 -4.79 1.30 3.39
CA MET A 34 -4.83 0.26 2.36
C MET A 34 -6.01 -0.67 2.56
N LYS A 35 -6.29 -1.02 3.82
CA LYS A 35 -7.42 -1.88 4.10
C LYS A 35 -8.73 -1.16 3.77
N SER A 36 -8.82 0.11 4.12
CA SER A 36 -10.04 0.88 3.89
C SER A 36 -10.34 1.11 2.43
N GLU A 37 -9.30 1.32 1.64
CA GLU A 37 -9.51 1.65 0.23
C GLU A 37 -9.69 0.42 -0.65
N SER A 38 -8.97 -0.64 -0.37
CA SER A 38 -8.95 -1.79 -1.27
C SER A 38 -9.12 -3.14 -0.60
N GLY A 39 -9.18 -3.17 0.73
CA GLY A 39 -9.16 -4.46 1.41
C GLY A 39 -7.83 -5.16 1.20
N LEU A 40 -6.76 -4.40 0.96
CA LEU A 40 -5.42 -4.93 0.71
C LEU A 40 -5.34 -5.76 -0.58
N ASN A 41 -6.25 -5.53 -1.51
CA ASN A 41 -6.28 -6.26 -2.76
C ASN A 41 -5.41 -5.55 -3.79
N THR A 42 -4.31 -6.19 -4.19
CA THR A 42 -3.32 -5.57 -5.07
C THR A 42 -3.84 -5.32 -6.48
N SER A 43 -4.86 -6.03 -6.90
CA SER A 43 -5.36 -5.90 -8.28
C SER A 43 -6.68 -5.17 -8.41
N LEU A 44 -7.18 -4.60 -7.33
CA LEU A 44 -8.50 -3.98 -7.38
C LEU A 44 -8.51 -2.76 -8.29
N VAL A 45 -9.46 -2.71 -9.19
CA VAL A 45 -9.67 -1.55 -10.07
C VAL A 45 -11.13 -1.21 -9.97
N LYS A 46 -11.44 0.03 -9.65
CA LYS A 46 -12.81 0.50 -9.54
C LYS A 46 -13.06 1.69 -10.45
N GLY A 47 -14.26 1.78 -10.96
CA GLY A 47 -14.65 2.89 -11.79
C GLY A 47 -15.66 2.43 -12.83
N PRO A 48 -16.15 3.37 -13.67
CA PRO A 48 -15.70 4.75 -13.72
C PRO A 48 -16.31 5.60 -12.61
N GLY A 49 -15.52 6.53 -12.14
CA GLY A 49 -15.97 7.49 -11.17
C GLY A 49 -16.00 8.88 -11.76
N THR A 50 -15.68 9.89 -10.95
CA THR A 50 -15.70 11.28 -11.38
C THR A 50 -14.85 11.47 -12.63
N MET A 51 -15.42 12.16 -13.62
CA MET A 51 -14.72 12.46 -14.88
C MET A 51 -14.23 11.19 -15.57
N SER A 52 -14.99 10.14 -15.45
CA SER A 52 -14.67 8.84 -16.06
C SER A 52 -13.32 8.29 -15.56
N SER A 53 -12.93 8.63 -14.34
CA SER A 53 -11.67 8.16 -13.81
C SER A 53 -11.80 6.77 -13.21
N TYR A 54 -10.66 6.10 -13.06
CA TYR A 54 -10.60 4.78 -12.45
C TYR A 54 -9.55 4.81 -11.35
N SER A 55 -9.72 3.97 -10.35
CA SER A 55 -8.79 3.89 -9.21
C SER A 55 -8.17 2.49 -9.18
N TYR A 56 -6.88 2.43 -8.93
CA TYR A 56 -6.10 1.21 -9.12
C TYR A 56 -5.31 0.80 -7.90
N GLY A 57 -5.37 -0.48 -7.58
CA GLY A 57 -4.47 -1.13 -6.64
C GLY A 57 -4.78 -0.88 -5.18
N VAL A 58 -3.82 -1.23 -4.34
CA VAL A 58 -4.04 -1.21 -2.88
C VAL A 58 -4.33 0.17 -2.33
N PHE A 59 -3.87 1.23 -2.98
CA PHE A 59 -4.14 2.59 -2.53
C PHE A 59 -5.23 3.26 -3.35
N GLN A 60 -5.80 2.56 -4.33
CA GLN A 60 -6.83 3.10 -5.21
C GLN A 60 -6.38 4.45 -5.80
N ILE A 61 -5.23 4.43 -6.45
CA ILE A 61 -4.68 5.63 -7.07
C ILE A 61 -5.49 5.98 -8.30
N ASN A 62 -5.92 7.23 -8.38
CA ASN A 62 -6.92 7.62 -9.37
C ASN A 62 -6.34 8.25 -10.62
N SER A 63 -6.92 7.90 -11.76
CA SER A 63 -6.46 8.36 -13.06
C SER A 63 -6.82 9.81 -13.35
N TYR A 64 -7.62 10.43 -12.50
CA TYR A 64 -8.00 11.81 -12.72
C TYR A 64 -6.78 12.74 -12.62
N LYS A 65 -5.87 12.44 -11.71
CA LYS A 65 -4.76 13.33 -11.44
C LYS A 65 -3.40 12.64 -11.38
N TRP A 66 -3.36 11.42 -10.86
CA TRP A 66 -2.09 10.84 -10.44
C TRP A 66 -1.40 9.94 -11.44
N CYS A 67 -2.14 9.35 -12.35
CA CYS A 67 -1.56 8.46 -13.36
C CYS A 67 -2.38 8.56 -14.64
N LYS A 68 -1.91 7.91 -15.70
CA LYS A 68 -2.66 7.87 -16.94
C LYS A 68 -2.98 6.44 -17.29
N ARG A 69 -4.12 6.25 -17.92
CA ARG A 69 -4.50 4.92 -18.35
C ARG A 69 -3.80 4.61 -19.65
N GLY A 70 -3.12 3.46 -19.67
CA GLY A 70 -2.48 2.99 -20.88
C GLY A 70 -1.11 3.56 -21.19
N ARG A 71 -0.66 4.59 -20.47
CA ARG A 71 0.64 5.16 -20.68
C ARG A 71 1.06 5.94 -19.46
N LYS A 72 2.32 6.30 -19.36
CA LYS A 72 2.79 7.06 -18.23
C LYS A 72 2.24 8.47 -18.24
N GLY A 73 1.91 9.00 -17.09
CA GLY A 73 1.46 10.37 -16.96
C GLY A 73 0.92 10.66 -15.58
N GLY A 74 0.29 11.80 -15.44
CA GLY A 74 -0.22 12.25 -14.17
C GLY A 74 0.88 12.71 -13.25
N GLU A 75 0.52 13.13 -12.04
CA GLU A 75 1.49 13.67 -11.10
C GLU A 75 2.54 12.66 -10.68
N CYS A 76 2.22 11.37 -10.72
CA CYS A 76 3.19 10.33 -10.39
C CYS A 76 3.97 9.83 -11.60
N ASN A 77 3.67 10.38 -12.79
CA ASN A 77 4.31 9.96 -14.02
C ASN A 77 4.28 8.45 -14.16
N ALA A 78 3.11 7.87 -14.04
CA ALA A 78 2.94 6.43 -14.00
C ALA A 78 1.79 5.99 -14.88
N LYS A 79 1.86 4.74 -15.33
CA LYS A 79 0.76 4.11 -16.02
C LYS A 79 -0.11 3.48 -14.95
N CYS A 80 -1.37 3.84 -14.92
CA CYS A 80 -2.26 3.39 -13.87
C CYS A 80 -2.29 1.88 -13.69
N GLU A 81 -2.26 1.15 -14.79
CA GLU A 81 -2.35 -0.31 -14.72
C GLU A 81 -1.19 -0.94 -13.95
N ASP A 82 -0.06 -0.24 -13.87
CA ASP A 82 1.08 -0.76 -13.12
C ASP A 82 0.79 -0.78 -11.62
N PHE A 83 -0.22 -0.05 -11.17
CA PHE A 83 -0.58 -0.06 -9.76
C PHE A 83 -1.51 -1.22 -9.40
N ALA A 84 -1.87 -2.04 -10.36
CA ALA A 84 -2.80 -3.14 -10.12
C ALA A 84 -2.12 -4.50 -10.22
N ASP A 85 -0.82 -4.55 -10.00
CA ASP A 85 -0.08 -5.81 -9.99
C ASP A 85 0.38 -6.11 -8.56
N ASP A 86 1.09 -7.21 -8.37
CA ASP A 86 1.51 -7.64 -7.04
C ASP A 86 2.67 -6.85 -6.46
N ASP A 87 3.39 -6.12 -7.27
CA ASP A 87 4.52 -5.34 -6.80
C ASP A 87 4.01 -3.96 -6.38
N ILE A 88 3.93 -3.71 -5.10
CA ILE A 88 3.35 -2.46 -4.63
C ILE A 88 4.40 -1.39 -4.32
N THR A 89 5.64 -1.58 -4.73
CA THR A 89 6.66 -0.55 -4.46
C THR A 89 6.36 0.73 -5.18
N ASP A 90 5.91 0.65 -6.44
CA ASP A 90 5.54 1.83 -7.20
C ASP A 90 4.26 2.46 -6.66
N ASP A 91 3.32 1.64 -6.18
CA ASP A 91 2.12 2.15 -5.54
C ASP A 91 2.51 2.99 -4.32
N ILE A 92 3.42 2.48 -3.50
CA ILE A 92 3.83 3.18 -2.30
C ILE A 92 4.52 4.50 -2.66
N ALA A 93 5.35 4.49 -3.67
CA ALA A 93 6.03 5.72 -4.08
C ALA A 93 5.03 6.80 -4.48
N CYS A 94 4.03 6.43 -5.26
CA CYS A 94 3.00 7.39 -5.67
C CYS A 94 2.14 7.80 -4.47
N ALA A 95 1.78 6.85 -3.62
CA ALA A 95 0.97 7.15 -2.45
C ALA A 95 1.68 8.11 -1.50
N LYS A 96 3.00 7.99 -1.38
CA LYS A 96 3.77 8.91 -0.55
C LYS A 96 3.69 10.33 -1.14
N LYS A 97 3.72 10.44 -2.45
CA LYS A 97 3.60 11.73 -3.10
C LYS A 97 2.22 12.33 -2.86
N ILE A 98 1.19 11.51 -2.95
CA ILE A 98 -0.17 11.97 -2.71
C ILE A 98 -0.30 12.45 -1.27
N GLN A 99 0.23 11.68 -0.33
CA GLN A 99 0.13 12.03 1.08
C GLN A 99 0.89 13.31 1.38
N SER A 100 2.04 13.52 0.78
CA SER A 100 2.81 14.72 1.03
C SER A 100 2.15 15.96 0.41
N THR A 101 1.35 15.76 -0.62
CA THR A 101 0.69 16.86 -1.32
C THR A 101 -0.67 17.17 -0.70
N GLU A 102 -1.45 16.14 -0.41
CA GLU A 102 -2.85 16.31 0.01
C GLU A 102 -3.17 15.73 1.38
N GLY A 103 -2.24 15.03 2.00
CA GLY A 103 -2.47 14.45 3.32
C GLY A 103 -3.26 13.14 3.23
N PHE A 104 -3.36 12.46 4.35
CA PHE A 104 -4.15 11.25 4.41
C PHE A 104 -5.61 11.51 4.10
N LYS A 105 -6.08 12.72 4.31
CA LYS A 105 -7.50 13.04 4.07
C LYS A 105 -7.86 12.94 2.59
N HIS A 106 -6.88 12.83 1.71
CA HIS A 106 -7.16 12.55 0.31
C HIS A 106 -7.99 11.26 0.18
N TRP A 107 -7.71 10.29 1.04
CA TRP A 107 -8.39 9.01 0.97
C TRP A 107 -9.61 9.02 1.89
N THR A 108 -10.79 9.05 1.27
CA THR A 108 -12.02 9.15 2.06
C THR A 108 -12.25 7.91 2.93
N GLY A 109 -11.78 6.75 2.49
CA GLY A 109 -11.91 5.56 3.32
C GLY A 109 -11.10 5.69 4.60
N TRP A 110 -9.90 6.30 4.51
CA TRP A 110 -9.10 6.54 5.69
C TRP A 110 -9.82 7.51 6.64
N LEU A 111 -10.40 8.57 6.08
CA LEU A 111 -11.11 9.52 6.89
C LEU A 111 -12.27 8.89 7.64
N LYS A 112 -12.99 8.01 6.97
CA LYS A 112 -14.15 7.39 7.58
C LYS A 112 -13.81 6.30 8.57
N LYS A 113 -12.75 5.57 8.35
CA LYS A 113 -12.47 4.37 9.14
C LYS A 113 -11.24 4.44 10.02
N CYS A 114 -10.28 5.25 9.68
CA CYS A 114 -9.01 5.28 10.40
C CYS A 114 -8.77 6.55 11.20
N TYR A 115 -9.26 7.66 10.71
CA TYR A 115 -8.99 8.95 11.34
C TYR A 115 -9.63 9.02 12.73
N LYS A 116 -8.83 9.35 13.72
CA LYS A 116 -9.28 9.44 15.10
C LYS A 116 -9.98 8.16 15.57
N ASN A 117 -9.53 7.04 15.05
CA ASN A 117 -10.12 5.77 15.42
C ASN A 117 -8.98 4.79 15.66
N GLU A 118 -8.31 4.93 16.80
CA GLU A 118 -7.16 4.11 17.10
C GLU A 118 -7.48 2.64 17.15
N GLY A 119 -8.71 2.30 17.50
CA GLY A 119 -9.09 0.90 17.53
C GLY A 119 -9.13 0.25 16.16
N ALA A 120 -9.20 1.06 15.10
CA ALA A 120 -9.21 0.51 13.75
C ALA A 120 -7.80 0.36 13.17
N LEU A 121 -6.79 0.94 13.82
CA LEU A 121 -5.44 0.85 13.30
C LEU A 121 -4.85 -0.51 13.62
N PRO A 122 -4.40 -1.24 12.63
CA PRO A 122 -3.86 -2.58 12.89
C PRO A 122 -2.62 -2.52 13.75
N ASP A 123 -2.52 -3.46 14.67
CA ASP A 123 -1.33 -3.56 15.48
C ASP A 123 -0.33 -4.41 14.72
N VAL A 124 0.65 -3.78 14.13
CA VAL A 124 1.64 -4.50 13.34
C VAL A 124 2.97 -4.66 14.08
N SER A 125 2.98 -4.33 15.37
CA SER A 125 4.21 -4.42 16.14
C SER A 125 4.71 -5.85 16.25
N GLY A 126 3.83 -6.83 16.18
CA GLY A 126 4.23 -8.22 16.24
C GLY A 126 4.61 -8.83 14.91
N CYS A 127 4.57 -8.04 13.84
CA CYS A 127 4.89 -8.59 12.54
C CYS A 127 6.39 -8.86 12.41
N LYS A 128 6.73 -10.02 11.87
CA LYS A 128 8.12 -10.33 11.63
C LYS A 128 8.35 -10.21 10.15
N SER A 129 9.48 -9.68 9.78
CA SER A 129 9.78 -9.57 8.37
C SER A 129 10.08 -10.96 7.83
N ASN A 130 10.00 -11.10 6.53
CA ASN A 130 10.35 -12.36 5.94
C ASN A 130 11.81 -12.63 6.15
N ALA A 131 12.61 -11.62 6.24
CA ALA A 131 14.00 -11.82 6.50
C ALA A 131 14.17 -12.48 7.84
N VAL A 132 13.38 -12.09 8.81
CA VAL A 132 13.48 -12.69 10.11
C VAL A 132 13.03 -14.12 10.07
N LYS A 133 12.00 -14.42 9.32
CA LYS A 133 11.56 -15.75 9.22
C LYS A 133 12.57 -16.58 8.55
N ARG A 134 13.15 -16.11 7.51
CA ARG A 134 14.13 -16.86 6.83
C ARG A 134 15.29 -16.97 7.73
N HIS A 135 15.53 -15.97 8.54
CA HIS A 135 16.56 -16.00 9.42
C HIS A 135 16.31 -16.95 10.50
N ALA A 136 15.10 -17.08 10.90
CA ALA A 136 14.83 -17.99 11.92
C ALA A 136 15.31 -19.31 11.47
N LEU A 137 15.29 -19.56 10.22
CA LEU A 137 15.76 -20.73 9.73
C LEU A 137 17.17 -20.73 9.70
N PHE A 138 17.82 -19.75 9.27
CA PHE A 138 19.13 -19.84 9.28
C PHE A 138 19.68 -19.09 10.30
N LYS A 139 18.93 -18.52 11.16
CA LYS A 139 19.45 -17.86 12.14
C LYS A 139 19.87 -18.85 13.07
N ARG A 140 19.52 -20.00 12.91
CA ARG A 140 19.93 -20.94 13.66
C ARG A 140 21.28 -21.06 13.42
N PHE A 141 21.78 -20.63 12.38
CA PHE A 141 23.13 -20.71 12.23
C PHE A 141 23.64 -19.40 12.08
N LEU A 142 22.92 -18.51 11.96
CA LEU A 142 23.44 -17.30 11.84
C LEU A 142 23.19 -16.58 12.98
N ASN A 143 22.34 -16.90 13.77
CA ASN A 143 21.88 -16.25 14.77
C ASN A 143 22.60 -15.81 15.54
N PHE A 144 22.64 -15.83 15.22
CA PHE A 144 22.94 -15.39 15.48
C PHE A 144 23.10 -14.33 14.95
N PHE A 145 23.26 -13.97 14.46
CA PHE A 145 23.54 -12.88 14.00
C PHE A 145 22.45 -12.20 13.72
N ALA A 146 22.02 -12.38 13.70
CA ALA A 146 21.08 -11.79 13.35
C ALA A 146 20.35 -11.14 14.15
N TYR A 147 20.37 -11.09 14.67
CA TYR A 147 19.75 -10.42 15.42
C TYR A 147 19.42 -10.55 16.24
#